data_94566a87b94c5a4f659be13d057c6e05
#
_entry.id   94566a87b94c5a4f659be13d057c6e05
#
_cell.length_a   1.000
_cell.length_b   1.000
_cell.length_c   1.000
_cell.angle_alpha   90.00
_cell.angle_beta   90.00
_cell.angle_gamma   90.00
#
_symmetry.space_group_name_H-M   'P 1'
#
loop_
_entity.id
_entity.type
_entity.pdbx_description
1 polymer ?
#
loop_
_entity_poly.entity_id
_entity_poly.type
_entity_poly.pdbx_seq_one_letter_code
_entity_poly.pdbx_strand_id
1 'polypeptide(L)'
;MRLDHYDNSDFSRGASKLTELLWWVVRSLLFAPWFPIPSVLKVGALHLFGAKVGRGVVIRSRVNITFPWRLSIADHVWIGDEVLILTLAPVTIASHVCISQRAFLCTGSHSFRSENFDLVTKPITIGEGCWIAANAFIGPGVTLAPGTLCSAGAVVLRSSGLGEVLSANPAKAH
;
A
#
# COMPACT_ATOMS: atom_id res chain seq x y z
N MET A 1 3.67 -4.76 27.18
CA MET A 1 3.29 -3.61 26.34
C MET A 1 2.62 -2.56 27.21
N ARG A 2 3.13 -1.35 27.22
CA ARG A 2 2.57 -0.20 27.93
C ARG A 2 2.42 0.95 26.94
N LEU A 3 1.19 1.29 26.58
CA LEU A 3 0.91 2.30 25.56
C LEU A 3 1.20 3.73 26.06
N ASP A 4 1.25 3.94 27.37
CA ASP A 4 1.68 5.20 28.00
C ASP A 4 3.20 5.46 27.86
N HIS A 5 3.97 4.41 27.52
CA HIS A 5 5.40 4.51 27.18
C HIS A 5 5.67 4.53 25.67
N TYR A 6 4.60 4.45 24.84
CA TYR A 6 4.78 4.47 23.39
C TYR A 6 5.44 5.76 22.91
N ASP A 7 6.55 5.61 22.23
CA ASP A 7 7.28 6.71 21.60
C ASP A 7 7.62 6.33 20.15
N ASN A 8 7.29 7.21 19.21
CA ASN A 8 7.66 7.09 17.81
C ASN A 8 8.37 8.35 17.29
N SER A 9 9.02 9.10 18.19
CA SER A 9 9.75 10.33 17.87
C SER A 9 10.83 10.11 16.81
N ASP A 10 11.44 8.92 16.79
CA ASP A 10 12.46 8.54 15.81
C ASP A 10 11.88 8.22 14.42
N PHE A 11 10.55 8.09 14.30
CA PHE A 11 9.92 7.82 13.01
C PHE A 11 9.79 9.08 12.18
N SER A 12 10.65 9.21 11.15
CA SER A 12 10.51 10.27 10.17
C SER A 12 9.32 10.00 9.25
N ARG A 13 8.40 10.94 9.15
CA ARG A 13 7.28 10.89 8.20
C ARG A 13 7.69 11.22 6.77
N GLY A 14 8.90 11.80 6.58
CA GLY A 14 9.49 12.09 5.26
C GLY A 14 8.96 13.35 4.58
N ALA A 15 8.09 14.12 5.24
CA ALA A 15 7.57 15.39 4.74
C ALA A 15 7.28 16.37 5.90
N SER A 16 7.06 17.64 5.59
CA SER A 16 6.67 18.64 6.57
C SER A 16 5.23 18.43 7.05
N LYS A 17 4.93 18.90 8.26
CA LYS A 17 3.55 18.86 8.80
C LYS A 17 2.54 19.58 7.89
N LEU A 18 2.96 20.65 7.21
CA LEU A 18 2.12 21.36 6.25
C LEU A 18 1.82 20.49 5.02
N THR A 19 2.84 19.80 4.48
CA THR A 19 2.66 18.86 3.37
C THR A 19 1.71 17.74 3.74
N GLU A 20 1.83 17.18 4.95
CA GLU A 20 0.92 16.14 5.44
C GLU A 20 -0.52 16.65 5.56
N LEU A 21 -0.71 17.85 6.12
CA LEU A 21 -2.03 18.48 6.24
C LEU A 21 -2.67 18.71 4.86
N LEU A 22 -1.91 19.27 3.91
CA LEU A 22 -2.38 19.50 2.55
C LEU A 22 -2.73 18.17 1.86
N TRP A 23 -1.89 17.14 2.02
CA TRP A 23 -2.21 15.81 1.49
C TRP A 23 -3.50 15.25 2.12
N TRP A 24 -3.68 15.40 3.43
CA TRP A 24 -4.90 14.96 4.10
C TRP A 24 -6.16 15.61 3.50
N VAL A 25 -6.12 16.92 3.24
CA VAL A 25 -7.22 17.64 2.58
C VAL A 25 -7.45 17.12 1.16
N VAL A 26 -6.41 17.04 0.32
CA VAL A 26 -6.50 16.55 -1.06
C VAL A 26 -7.00 15.12 -1.12
N ARG A 27 -6.51 14.25 -0.25
CA ARG A 27 -6.97 12.86 -0.13
C ARG A 27 -8.45 12.80 0.22
N SER A 28 -8.91 13.64 1.15
CA SER A 28 -10.33 13.69 1.56
C SER A 28 -11.25 14.14 0.42
N LEU A 29 -10.78 15.02 -0.46
CA LEU A 29 -11.57 15.55 -1.57
C LEU A 29 -11.54 14.64 -2.82
N LEU A 30 -10.39 14.05 -3.16
CA LEU A 30 -10.21 13.32 -4.41
C LEU A 30 -10.28 11.79 -4.25
N PHE A 31 -9.91 11.24 -3.11
CA PHE A 31 -9.82 9.80 -2.92
C PHE A 31 -10.92 9.23 -2.03
N ALA A 32 -11.37 9.95 -1.02
CA ALA A 32 -12.38 9.45 -0.07
C ALA A 32 -13.82 9.35 -0.62
N PRO A 33 -14.29 10.18 -1.57
CA PRO A 33 -15.66 10.09 -2.06
C PRO A 33 -15.97 8.78 -2.79
N TRP A 34 -17.22 8.31 -2.69
CA TRP A 34 -17.76 7.26 -3.56
C TRP A 34 -17.96 7.73 -5.00
N PHE A 35 -18.15 9.02 -5.21
CA PHE A 35 -18.27 9.59 -6.53
C PHE A 35 -17.05 9.25 -7.39
N PRO A 36 -17.24 8.80 -8.65
CA PRO A 36 -16.15 8.33 -9.51
C PRO A 36 -15.33 9.52 -10.06
N ILE A 37 -14.40 10.01 -9.26
CA ILE A 37 -13.44 11.03 -9.67
C ILE A 37 -12.45 10.41 -10.67
N PRO A 38 -12.19 11.06 -11.84
CA PRO A 38 -11.28 10.54 -12.86
C PRO A 38 -9.88 10.25 -12.30
N SER A 39 -9.31 9.10 -12.70
CA SER A 39 -7.96 8.68 -12.25
C SER A 39 -6.88 9.70 -12.58
N VAL A 40 -7.01 10.45 -13.69
CA VAL A 40 -6.03 11.48 -14.08
C VAL A 40 -5.86 12.57 -13.02
N LEU A 41 -6.94 12.98 -12.35
CA LEU A 41 -6.87 13.97 -11.26
C LEU A 41 -6.18 13.39 -10.03
N LYS A 42 -6.46 12.12 -9.70
CA LYS A 42 -5.82 11.41 -8.59
C LYS A 42 -4.32 11.21 -8.84
N VAL A 43 -3.96 10.82 -10.06
CA VAL A 43 -2.56 10.66 -10.49
C VAL A 43 -1.82 11.99 -10.43
N GLY A 44 -2.44 13.07 -10.94
CA GLY A 44 -1.87 14.42 -10.85
C GLY A 44 -1.62 14.86 -9.41
N ALA A 45 -2.57 14.61 -8.51
CA ALA A 45 -2.41 14.86 -7.09
C ALA A 45 -1.27 14.04 -6.47
N LEU A 46 -1.17 12.74 -6.80
CA LEU A 46 -0.08 11.89 -6.35
C LEU A 46 1.30 12.42 -6.78
N HIS A 47 1.44 12.83 -8.04
CA HIS A 47 2.68 13.46 -8.53
C HIS A 47 3.02 14.74 -7.77
N LEU A 48 2.03 15.62 -7.53
CA LEU A 48 2.21 16.87 -6.80
C LEU A 48 2.76 16.62 -5.38
N PHE A 49 2.35 15.50 -4.77
CA PHE A 49 2.80 15.09 -3.44
C PHE A 49 3.96 14.08 -3.46
N GLY A 50 4.72 14.01 -4.55
CA GLY A 50 5.99 13.30 -4.63
C GLY A 50 5.92 11.79 -4.93
N ALA A 51 4.75 11.25 -5.24
CA ALA A 51 4.65 9.88 -5.74
C ALA A 51 5.21 9.79 -7.18
N LYS A 52 5.79 8.65 -7.50
CA LYS A 52 6.18 8.31 -8.89
C LYS A 52 5.08 7.43 -9.46
N VAL A 53 4.37 7.91 -10.48
CA VAL A 53 3.25 7.17 -11.09
C VAL A 53 3.42 7.15 -12.60
N GLY A 54 3.38 5.95 -13.17
CA GLY A 54 3.50 5.71 -14.61
C GLY A 54 2.22 6.01 -15.40
N ARG A 55 2.20 5.58 -16.65
CA ARG A 55 1.09 5.80 -17.58
C ARG A 55 0.02 4.71 -17.42
N GLY A 56 -1.22 5.04 -17.81
CA GLY A 56 -2.33 4.06 -17.84
C GLY A 56 -2.75 3.54 -16.45
N VAL A 57 -2.42 4.27 -15.38
CA VAL A 57 -2.79 3.88 -14.00
C VAL A 57 -4.24 4.25 -13.74
N VAL A 58 -5.01 3.28 -13.27
CA VAL A 58 -6.42 3.42 -12.87
C VAL A 58 -6.54 3.36 -11.35
N ILE A 59 -7.13 4.40 -10.76
CA ILE A 59 -7.36 4.47 -9.30
C ILE A 59 -8.86 4.66 -9.06
N ARG A 60 -9.49 3.64 -8.50
CA ARG A 60 -10.91 3.62 -8.21
C ARG A 60 -11.29 4.49 -7.01
N SER A 61 -12.53 4.39 -6.55
CA SER A 61 -13.07 5.19 -5.45
C SER A 61 -12.57 4.69 -4.09
N ARG A 62 -12.48 5.60 -3.11
CA ARG A 62 -12.13 5.32 -1.72
C ARG A 62 -10.77 4.64 -1.50
N VAL A 63 -9.86 4.75 -2.46
CA VAL A 63 -8.48 4.32 -2.26
C VAL A 63 -7.83 5.23 -1.21
N ASN A 64 -7.17 4.64 -0.22
CA ASN A 64 -6.50 5.36 0.85
C ASN A 64 -4.98 5.16 0.77
N ILE A 65 -4.23 6.26 0.60
CA ILE A 65 -2.77 6.27 0.55
C ILE A 65 -2.28 7.20 1.66
N THR A 66 -1.45 6.67 2.57
CA THR A 66 -1.02 7.43 3.75
C THR A 66 0.00 8.51 3.39
N PHE A 67 1.15 8.13 2.79
CA PHE A 67 2.24 9.05 2.42
C PHE A 67 2.62 8.85 0.95
N PRO A 68 2.09 9.68 0.01
CA PRO A 68 2.33 9.50 -1.42
C PRO A 68 3.81 9.62 -1.81
N TRP A 69 4.62 10.39 -1.11
CA TRP A 69 6.05 10.53 -1.36
C TRP A 69 6.88 9.25 -1.13
N ARG A 70 6.26 8.19 -0.59
CA ARG A 70 6.84 6.85 -0.43
C ARG A 70 6.24 5.82 -1.38
N LEU A 71 5.48 6.26 -2.39
CA LEU A 71 4.78 5.38 -3.32
C LEU A 71 5.38 5.51 -4.72
N SER A 72 5.70 4.36 -5.33
CA SER A 72 6.09 4.24 -6.73
C SER A 72 5.17 3.23 -7.43
N ILE A 73 4.53 3.64 -8.50
CA ILE A 73 3.61 2.84 -9.33
C ILE A 73 4.10 2.93 -10.76
N ALA A 74 4.37 1.80 -11.40
CA ALA A 74 4.76 1.75 -12.81
C ALA A 74 3.53 1.82 -13.75
N ASP A 75 3.69 1.43 -15.01
CA ASP A 75 2.66 1.58 -16.04
C ASP A 75 1.53 0.53 -15.91
N HIS A 76 0.32 0.92 -16.34
CA HIS A 76 -0.82 0.02 -16.50
C HIS A 76 -1.24 -0.72 -15.21
N VAL A 77 -1.17 -0.06 -14.08
CA VAL A 77 -1.60 -0.60 -12.78
C VAL A 77 -3.07 -0.25 -12.53
N TRP A 78 -3.82 -1.24 -12.04
CA TRP A 78 -5.19 -1.06 -11.61
C TRP A 78 -5.31 -1.17 -10.09
N ILE A 79 -5.88 -0.13 -9.45
CA ILE A 79 -6.14 -0.09 -8.01
C ILE A 79 -7.65 0.00 -7.79
N GLY A 80 -8.22 -1.07 -7.23
CA GLY A 80 -9.65 -1.25 -6.99
C GLY A 80 -10.21 -0.35 -5.88
N ASP A 81 -11.53 -0.38 -5.74
CA ASP A 81 -12.22 0.42 -4.74
C ASP A 81 -11.82 0.01 -3.32
N GLU A 82 -11.71 0.98 -2.43
CA GLU A 82 -11.40 0.80 -1.00
C GLU A 82 -10.04 0.15 -0.70
N VAL A 83 -9.12 0.09 -1.66
CA VAL A 83 -7.76 -0.37 -1.41
C VAL A 83 -7.07 0.57 -0.42
N LEU A 84 -6.41 -0.03 0.59
CA LEU A 84 -5.60 0.69 1.58
C LEU A 84 -4.11 0.45 1.31
N ILE A 85 -3.35 1.53 1.16
CA ILE A 85 -1.89 1.49 1.01
C ILE A 85 -1.26 2.30 2.16
N LEU A 86 -0.88 1.60 3.21
CA LEU A 86 -0.20 2.17 4.37
C LEU A 86 1.30 2.30 4.07
N THR A 87 1.72 3.47 3.63
CA THR A 87 3.09 3.76 3.17
C THR A 87 3.99 4.31 4.30
N LEU A 88 4.02 3.66 5.47
CA LEU A 88 4.99 4.04 6.52
C LEU A 88 6.44 3.72 6.11
N ALA A 89 6.64 2.74 5.23
CA ALA A 89 7.86 2.49 4.47
C ALA A 89 7.55 2.53 2.96
N PRO A 90 8.55 2.53 2.08
CA PRO A 90 8.33 2.56 0.64
C PRO A 90 7.46 1.40 0.13
N VAL A 91 6.55 1.72 -0.81
CA VAL A 91 5.78 0.74 -1.59
C VAL A 91 6.12 0.94 -3.06
N THR A 92 6.57 -0.13 -3.70
CA THR A 92 6.89 -0.15 -5.13
C THR A 92 6.00 -1.16 -5.83
N ILE A 93 5.29 -0.73 -6.87
CA ILE A 93 4.37 -1.54 -7.66
C ILE A 93 4.84 -1.48 -9.11
N ALA A 94 5.23 -2.64 -9.65
CA ALA A 94 5.68 -2.78 -11.03
C ALA A 94 4.51 -2.68 -12.03
N SER A 95 4.80 -2.78 -13.34
CA SER A 95 3.80 -2.65 -14.39
C SER A 95 2.82 -3.83 -14.41
N HIS A 96 1.64 -3.58 -14.97
CA HIS A 96 0.59 -4.60 -15.21
C HIS A 96 0.09 -5.31 -13.94
N VAL A 97 0.16 -4.64 -12.79
CA VAL A 97 -0.35 -5.15 -11.51
C VAL A 97 -1.83 -4.80 -11.35
N CYS A 98 -2.61 -5.78 -10.89
CA CYS A 98 -3.99 -5.57 -10.47
C CYS A 98 -4.11 -5.73 -8.95
N ILE A 99 -4.58 -4.69 -8.27
CA ILE A 99 -4.91 -4.71 -6.84
C ILE A 99 -6.43 -4.57 -6.73
N SER A 100 -7.09 -5.66 -6.35
CA SER A 100 -8.55 -5.72 -6.27
C SER A 100 -9.08 -5.04 -5.00
N GLN A 101 -10.40 -4.91 -4.95
CA GLN A 101 -11.13 -4.16 -3.94
C GLN A 101 -10.76 -4.57 -2.50
N ARG A 102 -10.60 -3.56 -1.64
CA ARG A 102 -10.33 -3.74 -0.20
C ARG A 102 -9.03 -4.47 0.12
N ALA A 103 -8.15 -4.69 -0.85
CA ALA A 103 -6.83 -5.22 -0.52
C ALA A 103 -6.06 -4.21 0.34
N PHE A 104 -5.23 -4.71 1.23
CA PHE A 104 -4.44 -3.89 2.14
C PHE A 104 -2.95 -4.17 1.98
N LEU A 105 -2.19 -3.17 1.51
CA LEU A 105 -0.73 -3.17 1.53
C LEU A 105 -0.26 -2.47 2.81
N CYS A 106 0.26 -3.23 3.76
CA CYS A 106 0.62 -2.76 5.10
C CYS A 106 2.12 -2.79 5.33
N THR A 107 2.79 -1.64 5.28
CA THR A 107 4.23 -1.56 5.54
C THR A 107 4.58 -1.40 7.02
N GLY A 108 3.60 -1.31 7.91
CA GLY A 108 3.78 -1.05 9.33
C GLY A 108 3.27 -2.15 10.24
N SER A 109 3.94 -2.33 11.36
CA SER A 109 3.54 -3.21 12.45
C SER A 109 4.14 -2.68 13.75
N HIS A 110 3.90 -3.37 14.85
CA HIS A 110 4.50 -3.05 16.15
C HIS A 110 5.13 -4.28 16.78
N SER A 111 6.19 -4.05 17.56
CA SER A 111 6.78 -5.08 18.41
C SER A 111 5.96 -5.21 19.71
N PHE A 112 4.95 -6.10 19.71
CA PHE A 112 4.07 -6.28 20.88
C PHE A 112 4.79 -6.84 22.12
N ARG A 113 6.00 -7.41 21.94
CA ARG A 113 6.84 -7.90 23.04
C ARG A 113 7.74 -6.82 23.62
N SER A 114 7.94 -5.71 22.94
CA SER A 114 8.62 -4.54 23.48
C SER A 114 7.72 -3.83 24.48
N GLU A 115 8.30 -3.35 25.58
CA GLU A 115 7.57 -2.55 26.57
C GLU A 115 6.98 -1.29 25.93
N ASN A 116 7.74 -0.63 25.06
CA ASN A 116 7.37 0.63 24.39
C ASN A 116 6.48 0.43 23.14
N PHE A 117 6.11 -0.80 22.79
CA PHE A 117 5.29 -1.08 21.58
C PHE A 117 5.89 -0.48 20.31
N ASP A 118 7.21 -0.62 20.13
CA ASP A 118 7.98 0.04 19.08
C ASP A 118 7.38 -0.17 17.69
N LEU A 119 7.35 0.90 16.90
CA LEU A 119 6.91 0.87 15.51
C LEU A 119 7.95 0.12 14.65
N VAL A 120 7.49 -0.87 13.90
CA VAL A 120 8.30 -1.63 12.94
C VAL A 120 7.78 -1.35 11.54
N THR A 121 8.62 -0.81 10.66
CA THR A 121 8.24 -0.54 9.26
C THR A 121 9.17 -1.25 8.31
N LYS A 122 8.60 -1.91 7.26
CA LYS A 122 9.38 -2.58 6.21
C LYS A 122 8.75 -2.32 4.85
N PRO A 123 9.55 -2.13 3.78
CA PRO A 123 9.03 -1.85 2.44
C PRO A 123 8.26 -3.04 1.86
N ILE A 124 7.37 -2.74 0.90
CA ILE A 124 6.68 -3.75 0.09
C ILE A 124 7.06 -3.53 -1.37
N THR A 125 7.36 -4.63 -2.06
CA THR A 125 7.63 -4.62 -3.50
C THR A 125 6.69 -5.61 -4.20
N ILE A 126 5.97 -5.14 -5.21
CA ILE A 126 5.06 -5.94 -6.02
C ILE A 126 5.65 -6.05 -7.42
N GLY A 127 5.99 -7.27 -7.83
CA GLY A 127 6.54 -7.58 -9.15
C GLY A 127 5.53 -7.41 -10.27
N GLU A 128 6.03 -7.42 -11.50
CA GLU A 128 5.23 -7.22 -12.70
C GLU A 128 4.18 -8.32 -12.88
N GLY A 129 2.99 -7.95 -13.36
CA GLY A 129 1.91 -8.89 -13.67
C GLY A 129 1.29 -9.57 -12.45
N CYS A 130 1.56 -9.12 -11.24
CA CYS A 130 0.93 -9.67 -10.02
C CYS A 130 -0.56 -9.33 -9.96
N TRP A 131 -1.34 -10.26 -9.41
CA TRP A 131 -2.72 -10.01 -9.03
C TRP A 131 -2.92 -10.19 -7.52
N ILE A 132 -3.25 -9.11 -6.85
CA ILE A 132 -3.63 -9.10 -5.44
C ILE A 132 -5.16 -9.06 -5.41
N ALA A 133 -5.80 -10.19 -5.14
CA ALA A 133 -7.24 -10.32 -5.18
C ALA A 133 -7.93 -9.63 -3.98
N ALA A 134 -9.26 -9.56 -4.03
CA ALA A 134 -10.04 -8.79 -3.08
C ALA A 134 -9.80 -9.20 -1.61
N ASN A 135 -9.74 -8.21 -0.73
CA ASN A 135 -9.51 -8.37 0.71
C ASN A 135 -8.18 -9.08 1.08
N ALA A 136 -7.24 -9.24 0.16
CA ALA A 136 -5.93 -9.78 0.51
C ALA A 136 -5.13 -8.78 1.34
N PHE A 137 -4.39 -9.28 2.33
CA PHE A 137 -3.48 -8.51 3.17
C PHE A 137 -2.03 -8.82 2.81
N ILE A 138 -1.25 -7.80 2.49
CA ILE A 138 0.18 -7.92 2.24
C ILE A 138 0.94 -7.26 3.40
N GLY A 139 1.67 -8.06 4.15
CA GLY A 139 2.36 -7.62 5.36
C GLY A 139 3.69 -6.91 5.11
N PRO A 140 4.27 -6.31 6.17
CA PRO A 140 5.52 -5.56 6.09
C PRO A 140 6.70 -6.44 5.62
N GLY A 141 7.49 -5.92 4.68
CA GLY A 141 8.70 -6.58 4.17
C GLY A 141 8.46 -7.62 3.09
N VAL A 142 7.23 -7.77 2.62
CA VAL A 142 6.90 -8.73 1.56
C VAL A 142 7.36 -8.21 0.20
N THR A 143 8.01 -9.09 -0.55
CA THR A 143 8.28 -8.93 -1.98
C THR A 143 7.52 -10.02 -2.74
N LEU A 144 6.59 -9.61 -3.59
CA LEU A 144 5.92 -10.51 -4.53
C LEU A 144 6.72 -10.55 -5.83
N ALA A 145 7.20 -11.73 -6.21
CA ALA A 145 7.89 -11.94 -7.48
C ALA A 145 6.91 -11.78 -8.66
N PRO A 146 7.40 -11.51 -9.89
CA PRO A 146 6.53 -11.33 -11.05
C PRO A 146 5.53 -12.49 -11.25
N GLY A 147 4.31 -12.15 -11.69
CA GLY A 147 3.24 -13.12 -11.97
C GLY A 147 2.59 -13.75 -10.74
N THR A 148 2.90 -13.31 -9.53
CA THR A 148 2.29 -13.85 -8.30
C THR A 148 0.79 -13.54 -8.24
N LEU A 149 -0.01 -14.56 -7.88
CA LEU A 149 -1.42 -14.42 -7.50
C LEU A 149 -1.58 -14.52 -5.99
N CYS A 150 -2.10 -13.47 -5.36
CA CYS A 150 -2.60 -13.55 -3.99
C CYS A 150 -4.12 -13.73 -4.03
N SER A 151 -4.62 -14.90 -3.64
CA SER A 151 -6.05 -15.20 -3.66
C SER A 151 -6.86 -14.27 -2.75
N ALA A 152 -8.16 -14.18 -3.00
CA ALA A 152 -9.05 -13.34 -2.19
C ALA A 152 -8.99 -13.71 -0.70
N GLY A 153 -8.85 -12.70 0.17
CA GLY A 153 -8.74 -12.89 1.60
C GLY A 153 -7.42 -13.50 2.09
N ALA A 154 -6.43 -13.71 1.21
CA ALA A 154 -5.13 -14.25 1.62
C ALA A 154 -4.38 -13.29 2.56
N VAL A 155 -3.75 -13.84 3.61
CA VAL A 155 -2.84 -13.09 4.49
C VAL A 155 -1.41 -13.47 4.14
N VAL A 156 -0.73 -12.54 3.43
CA VAL A 156 0.62 -12.75 2.90
C VAL A 156 1.64 -12.10 3.84
N LEU A 157 2.39 -12.93 4.54
CA LEU A 157 3.40 -12.52 5.52
C LEU A 157 4.83 -12.93 5.11
N ARG A 158 4.99 -13.56 3.95
CA ARG A 158 6.27 -13.93 3.35
C ARG A 158 6.34 -13.55 1.89
N SER A 159 7.53 -13.38 1.38
CA SER A 159 7.76 -13.15 -0.04
C SER A 159 7.45 -14.39 -0.88
N SER A 160 7.08 -14.19 -2.14
CA SER A 160 6.76 -15.24 -3.08
C SER A 160 7.90 -15.58 -4.03
N GLY A 161 7.85 -16.79 -4.61
CA GLY A 161 8.56 -17.15 -5.82
C GLY A 161 7.87 -16.65 -7.09
N LEU A 162 8.53 -16.82 -8.25
CA LEU A 162 8.02 -16.42 -9.57
C LEU A 162 6.73 -17.18 -9.91
N GLY A 163 5.68 -16.49 -10.28
CA GLY A 163 4.40 -17.08 -10.69
C GLY A 163 3.67 -17.85 -9.58
N GLU A 164 4.06 -17.68 -8.32
CA GLU A 164 3.49 -18.43 -7.20
C GLU A 164 2.04 -18.02 -6.93
N VAL A 165 1.21 -18.98 -6.56
CA VAL A 165 -0.16 -18.74 -6.09
C VAL A 165 -0.19 -18.85 -4.56
N LEU A 166 -0.48 -17.73 -3.90
CA LEU A 166 -0.62 -17.64 -2.45
C LEU A 166 -2.09 -17.67 -2.09
N SER A 167 -2.56 -18.79 -1.55
CA SER A 167 -3.94 -18.97 -1.12
C SER A 167 -3.99 -19.43 0.33
N ALA A 168 -5.09 -19.29 0.99
CA ALA A 168 -5.30 -19.52 2.40
C ALA A 168 -4.88 -18.39 3.34
N ASN A 169 -5.26 -18.53 4.60
CA ASN A 169 -5.05 -17.56 5.66
C ASN A 169 -4.45 -18.27 6.90
N PRO A 170 -3.17 -18.12 7.23
CA PRO A 170 -2.15 -17.39 6.45
C PRO A 170 -1.88 -18.03 5.08
N ALA A 171 -1.42 -17.21 4.11
CA ALA A 171 -1.18 -17.67 2.76
C ALA A 171 -0.08 -18.76 2.71
N LYS A 172 -0.37 -19.85 1.99
CA LYS A 172 0.57 -20.93 1.70
C LYS A 172 0.80 -20.98 0.19
N ALA A 173 1.94 -21.52 -0.22
CA ALA A 173 2.20 -21.87 -1.61
C ALA A 173 1.44 -23.16 -1.98
N HIS A 174 1.03 -23.24 -3.22
CA HIS A 174 0.49 -24.45 -3.87
C HIS A 174 1.36 -24.82 -5.03
#